data_7344d32e07c87af5edb2f31348fe9081
#
_entry.id   7344d32e07c87af5edb2f31348fe9081
#
_cell.length_a   1.000
_cell.length_b   1.000
_cell.length_c   1.000
_cell.angle_alpha   90.00
_cell.angle_beta   90.00
_cell.angle_gamma   90.00
#
_symmetry.space_group_name_H-M   'P 1'
#
loop_
_entity.id
_entity.type
_entity.pdbx_description
1 polymer ?
#
loop_
_entity_poly.entity_id
_entity_poly.type
_entity_poly.pdbx_seq_one_letter_code
_entity_poly.pdbx_strand_id
1 'polypeptide(L)'
;MPFWAIVYCLLIILSGIGVVIMYKKRPIYYIPGQVLSSLCGVLMFLFYYDSFVHKPQSFLVILVMFSYILYWELWENRHLFPTLVAEKKNASEEDLVFFEEPFTMTKKAFIGFLVTILIVSLPFLYVVTQLMISYL
;
A
#
# COMPACT_ATOMS: atom_id res chain seq x y z
N MET A 1 3.75 1.48 21.95
CA MET A 1 2.89 1.57 20.75
C MET A 1 1.51 1.03 21.10
N PRO A 2 0.43 1.75 20.73
CA PRO A 2 -0.91 1.27 21.05
C PRO A 2 -1.26 -0.01 20.26
N PHE A 3 -2.19 -0.78 20.80
CA PHE A 3 -2.59 -2.07 20.22
C PHE A 3 -3.04 -1.95 18.75
N TRP A 4 -3.82 -0.93 18.43
CA TRP A 4 -4.31 -0.72 17.06
C TRP A 4 -3.18 -0.51 16.04
N ALA A 5 -2.11 0.16 16.46
CA ALA A 5 -0.95 0.38 15.59
C ALA A 5 -0.19 -0.93 15.33
N ILE A 6 -0.07 -1.79 16.33
CA ILE A 6 0.53 -3.12 16.17
C ILE A 6 -0.27 -3.94 15.16
N VAL A 7 -1.60 -3.97 15.32
CA VAL A 7 -2.50 -4.68 14.40
C VAL A 7 -2.34 -4.10 12.99
N TYR A 8 -2.27 -2.79 12.85
CA TYR A 8 -2.13 -2.14 11.55
C TYR A 8 -0.80 -2.50 10.88
N CYS A 9 0.30 -2.54 11.64
CA CYS A 9 1.59 -2.99 11.11
C CYS A 9 1.54 -4.44 10.62
N LEU A 10 0.88 -5.32 11.37
CA LEU A 10 0.68 -6.70 10.96
C LEU A 10 -0.14 -6.79 9.68
N LEU A 11 -1.18 -5.96 9.54
CA LEU A 11 -1.98 -5.89 8.32
C LEU A 11 -1.15 -5.44 7.12
N ILE A 12 -0.24 -4.48 7.31
CA ILE A 12 0.67 -4.05 6.24
C ILE A 12 1.53 -5.23 5.76
N ILE A 13 2.11 -5.97 6.69
CA ILE A 13 2.96 -7.11 6.36
C ILE A 13 2.16 -8.22 5.65
N LEU A 14 1.00 -8.57 6.20
CA LEU A 14 0.14 -9.62 5.63
C LEU A 14 -0.38 -9.22 4.25
N SER A 15 -0.74 -7.95 4.07
CA SER A 15 -1.16 -7.41 2.78
C SER A 15 -0.03 -7.53 1.75
N GLY A 16 1.20 -7.17 2.13
CA GLY A 16 2.36 -7.30 1.25
C GLY A 16 2.61 -8.73 0.81
N ILE A 17 2.52 -9.67 1.74
CA ILE A 17 2.66 -11.11 1.44
C ILE A 17 1.55 -11.56 0.49
N GLY A 18 0.31 -11.18 0.79
CA GLY A 18 -0.85 -11.53 -0.04
C GLY A 18 -0.73 -11.03 -1.47
N VAL A 19 -0.27 -9.79 -1.65
CA VAL A 19 -0.06 -9.20 -2.98
C VAL A 19 0.99 -10.00 -3.77
N VAL A 20 2.10 -10.38 -3.14
CA VAL A 20 3.15 -11.18 -3.80
C VAL A 20 2.60 -12.53 -4.23
N ILE A 21 1.80 -13.18 -3.40
CA ILE A 21 1.21 -14.49 -3.72
C ILE A 21 0.21 -14.36 -4.87
N MET A 22 -0.60 -13.32 -4.87
CA MET A 22 -1.63 -13.12 -5.90
C MET A 22 -1.07 -12.71 -7.25
N TYR A 23 0.09 -12.05 -7.28
CA TYR A 23 0.67 -11.56 -8.52
C TYR A 23 1.50 -12.66 -9.19
N LYS A 24 0.87 -13.49 -10.03
CA LYS A 24 1.49 -14.66 -10.65
C LYS A 24 2.59 -14.33 -11.67
N LYS A 25 2.40 -13.28 -12.46
CA LYS A 25 3.37 -12.84 -13.48
C LYS A 25 4.32 -11.74 -12.99
N ARG A 26 4.67 -11.78 -11.71
CA ARG A 26 5.52 -10.75 -11.13
C ARG A 26 6.92 -10.73 -11.77
N PRO A 27 7.46 -9.54 -12.05
CA PRO A 27 8.86 -9.42 -12.45
C PRO A 27 9.79 -9.73 -11.26
N ILE A 28 11.05 -10.01 -11.56
CA ILE A 28 12.04 -10.38 -10.54
C ILE A 28 12.19 -9.31 -9.44
N TYR A 29 12.13 -8.03 -9.81
CA TYR A 29 12.28 -6.93 -8.87
C TYR A 29 11.04 -6.72 -7.97
N TYR A 30 9.91 -7.35 -8.28
CA TYR A 30 8.65 -7.10 -7.57
C TYR A 30 8.69 -7.54 -6.11
N ILE A 31 9.25 -8.71 -5.85
CA ILE A 31 9.30 -9.26 -4.48
C ILE A 31 10.12 -8.35 -3.56
N PRO A 32 11.40 -8.02 -3.88
CA PRO A 32 12.16 -7.12 -3.01
C PRO A 32 11.55 -5.72 -2.91
N GLY A 33 10.97 -5.20 -3.99
CA GLY A 33 10.30 -3.91 -3.97
C GLY A 33 9.08 -3.88 -3.07
N GLN A 34 8.24 -4.92 -3.11
CA GLN A 34 7.07 -5.02 -2.23
C GLN A 34 7.49 -5.18 -0.76
N VAL A 35 8.52 -5.98 -0.50
CA VAL A 35 9.06 -6.14 0.87
C VAL A 35 9.57 -4.79 1.38
N LEU A 36 10.30 -4.04 0.56
CA LEU A 36 10.81 -2.73 0.94
C LEU A 36 9.69 -1.73 1.20
N SER A 37 8.63 -1.72 0.39
CA SER A 37 7.46 -0.86 0.60
C SER A 37 6.76 -1.17 1.93
N SER A 38 6.52 -2.45 2.21
CA SER A 38 5.90 -2.88 3.46
C SER A 38 6.78 -2.52 4.67
N LEU A 39 8.09 -2.72 4.55
CA LEU A 39 9.04 -2.37 5.59
C LEU A 39 9.04 -0.88 5.87
N CYS A 40 9.04 -0.04 4.84
CA CYS A 40 8.94 1.41 4.99
C CYS A 40 7.65 1.81 5.71
N GLY A 41 6.52 1.18 5.36
CA GLY A 41 5.26 1.44 6.04
C GLY A 41 5.31 1.14 7.52
N VAL A 42 5.86 -0.02 7.89
CA VAL A 42 6.03 -0.41 9.31
C VAL A 42 7.00 0.54 10.03
N LEU A 43 8.12 0.89 9.38
CA LEU A 43 9.09 1.81 9.97
C LEU A 43 8.50 3.18 10.27
N MET A 44 7.57 3.69 9.46
CA MET A 44 6.88 4.95 9.75
C MET A 44 6.15 4.90 11.10
N PHE A 45 5.48 3.80 11.41
CA PHE A 45 4.83 3.60 12.71
C PHE A 45 5.86 3.50 13.84
N LEU A 46 6.94 2.76 13.62
CA LEU A 46 7.98 2.61 14.64
C LEU A 46 8.66 3.95 14.94
N PHE A 47 8.90 4.76 13.93
CA PHE A 47 9.47 6.11 14.12
C PHE A 47 8.52 7.03 14.88
N TYR A 48 7.24 7.00 14.52
CA TYR A 48 6.24 7.87 15.17
C TYR A 48 6.10 7.56 16.66
N TYR A 49 6.05 6.28 17.01
CA TYR A 49 5.89 5.86 18.41
C TYR A 49 7.23 5.66 19.15
N ASP A 50 8.34 5.92 18.46
CA ASP A 50 9.69 5.75 19.01
C ASP A 50 9.89 4.35 19.62
N SER A 51 9.36 3.33 18.94
CA SER A 51 9.43 1.93 19.37
C SER A 51 10.53 1.20 18.61
N PHE A 52 11.48 0.61 19.32
CA PHE A 52 12.61 -0.16 18.78
C PHE A 52 13.58 0.66 17.92
N VAL A 53 13.10 1.56 17.09
CA VAL A 53 13.91 2.36 16.16
C VAL A 53 13.57 3.83 16.38
N HIS A 54 14.59 4.66 16.47
CA HIS A 54 14.41 6.11 16.60
C HIS A 54 14.20 6.74 15.22
N LYS A 55 13.41 7.80 15.16
CA LYS A 55 13.18 8.53 13.91
C LYS A 55 14.49 9.11 13.38
N PRO A 56 14.70 9.12 12.04
CA PRO A 56 15.89 9.72 11.45
C PRO A 56 15.92 11.23 11.73
N GLN A 57 17.12 11.80 11.75
CA GLN A 57 17.31 13.23 12.02
C GLN A 57 16.84 14.11 10.86
N SER A 58 16.89 13.56 9.61
CA SER A 58 16.54 14.31 8.42
C SER A 58 15.09 14.05 8.00
N PHE A 59 14.34 15.12 7.82
CA PHE A 59 13.00 15.07 7.24
C PHE A 59 13.01 14.44 5.83
N LEU A 60 14.08 14.63 5.07
CA LEU A 60 14.20 14.08 3.71
C LEU A 60 14.08 12.56 3.67
N VAL A 61 14.56 11.87 4.70
CA VAL A 61 14.45 10.40 4.78
C VAL A 61 12.99 10.00 4.81
N ILE A 62 12.19 10.65 5.64
CA ILE A 62 10.75 10.39 5.74
C ILE A 62 10.05 10.70 4.41
N LEU A 63 10.41 11.82 3.79
CA LEU A 63 9.81 12.24 2.53
C LEU A 63 10.12 11.23 1.41
N VAL A 64 11.36 10.75 1.32
CA VAL A 64 11.76 9.75 0.33
C VAL A 64 11.04 8.42 0.56
N MET A 65 10.96 7.96 1.82
CA MET A 65 10.25 6.72 2.17
C MET A 65 8.76 6.82 1.81
N PHE A 66 8.12 7.93 2.15
CA PHE A 66 6.71 8.13 1.85
C PHE A 66 6.47 8.19 0.33
N SER A 67 7.32 8.90 -0.40
CA SER A 67 7.23 8.98 -1.87
C SER A 67 7.41 7.60 -2.51
N TYR A 68 8.31 6.79 -1.99
CA TYR A 68 8.51 5.41 -2.46
C TYR A 68 7.27 4.55 -2.23
N ILE A 69 6.67 4.65 -1.05
CA ILE A 69 5.43 3.91 -0.72
C ILE A 69 4.32 4.32 -1.68
N LEU A 70 4.12 5.62 -1.90
CA LEU A 70 3.10 6.11 -2.83
C LEU A 70 3.33 5.61 -4.24
N TYR A 71 4.56 5.71 -4.73
CA TYR A 71 4.91 5.22 -6.06
C TYR A 71 4.60 3.72 -6.19
N TRP A 72 5.06 2.92 -5.23
CA TRP A 72 4.88 1.48 -5.27
C TRP A 72 3.41 1.09 -5.21
N GLU A 73 2.66 1.63 -4.26
CA GLU A 73 1.28 1.25 -4.05
C GLU A 73 0.33 1.76 -5.14
N LEU A 74 0.61 2.94 -5.70
CA LEU A 74 -0.25 3.53 -6.72
C LEU A 74 0.14 3.12 -8.14
N TRP A 75 1.41 2.93 -8.42
CA TRP A 75 1.89 2.64 -9.76
C TRP A 75 2.21 1.17 -9.98
N GLU A 76 3.09 0.58 -9.16
CA GLU A 76 3.47 -0.81 -9.33
C GLU A 76 2.34 -1.79 -9.00
N ASN A 77 1.46 -1.42 -8.08
CA ASN A 77 0.30 -2.21 -7.68
C ASN A 77 -1.01 -1.79 -8.39
N ARG A 78 -0.91 -1.01 -9.48
CA ARG A 78 -2.11 -0.55 -10.20
C ARG A 78 -3.01 -1.69 -10.70
N HIS A 79 -2.44 -2.84 -10.96
CA HIS A 79 -3.18 -4.02 -11.40
C HIS A 79 -4.11 -4.61 -10.32
N LEU A 80 -3.91 -4.23 -9.06
CA LEU A 80 -4.77 -4.66 -7.95
C LEU A 80 -6.07 -3.86 -7.91
N PHE A 81 -6.11 -2.67 -8.53
CA PHE A 81 -7.33 -1.88 -8.55
C PHE A 81 -8.36 -2.53 -9.47
N PRO A 82 -9.63 -2.63 -9.02
CA PRO A 82 -10.67 -3.23 -9.84
C PRO A 82 -10.98 -2.36 -11.05
N THR A 83 -11.37 -3.00 -12.17
CA THR A 83 -11.85 -2.32 -13.35
C THR A 83 -13.37 -2.29 -13.35
N LEU A 84 -13.96 -1.24 -13.94
CA LEU A 84 -15.40 -1.19 -14.16
C LEU A 84 -15.80 -2.22 -15.23
N VAL A 85 -17.02 -2.77 -15.11
CA VAL A 85 -17.53 -3.76 -16.07
C VAL A 85 -17.48 -3.23 -17.50
N ALA A 86 -17.74 -1.94 -17.69
CA ALA A 86 -17.69 -1.31 -19.01
C ALA A 86 -16.27 -1.29 -19.60
N GLU A 87 -15.26 -1.14 -18.75
CA GLU A 87 -13.85 -1.12 -19.15
C GLU A 87 -13.33 -2.52 -19.43
N LYS A 88 -13.91 -3.54 -18.82
CA LYS A 88 -13.52 -4.93 -19.04
C LYS A 88 -13.54 -5.33 -20.52
N LYS A 89 -14.49 -4.82 -21.29
CA LYS A 89 -14.61 -5.10 -22.74
C LYS A 89 -13.41 -4.61 -23.53
N ASN A 90 -12.71 -3.61 -23.02
CA ASN A 90 -11.56 -2.97 -23.66
C ASN A 90 -10.23 -3.37 -22.99
N ALA A 91 -10.27 -4.18 -21.93
CA ALA A 91 -9.06 -4.66 -21.27
C ALA A 91 -8.32 -5.65 -22.17
N SER A 92 -6.99 -5.54 -22.24
CA SER A 92 -6.18 -6.49 -22.97
C SER A 92 -6.15 -7.85 -22.24
N GLU A 93 -5.92 -8.93 -22.99
CA GLU A 93 -5.76 -10.26 -22.39
C GLU A 93 -4.64 -10.30 -21.37
N GLU A 94 -3.58 -9.53 -21.60
CA GLU A 94 -2.45 -9.42 -20.69
C GLU A 94 -2.85 -8.86 -19.34
N ASP A 95 -3.72 -7.85 -19.29
CA ASP A 95 -4.23 -7.27 -18.05
C ASP A 95 -5.12 -8.26 -17.29
N LEU A 96 -5.81 -9.14 -17.99
CA LEU A 96 -6.69 -10.15 -17.41
C LEU A 96 -5.94 -11.33 -16.78
N VAL A 97 -4.66 -11.51 -17.10
CA VAL A 97 -3.87 -12.66 -16.68
C VAL A 97 -3.28 -12.50 -15.27
N PHE A 98 -3.27 -11.30 -14.69
CA PHE A 98 -2.78 -11.10 -13.32
C PHE A 98 -3.60 -11.87 -12.29
N PHE A 99 -4.88 -12.09 -12.56
CA PHE A 99 -5.78 -12.89 -11.74
C PHE A 99 -6.37 -14.00 -12.58
N GLU A 100 -6.73 -15.12 -11.96
CA GLU A 100 -7.44 -16.20 -12.66
C GLU A 100 -8.76 -15.70 -13.25
N GLU A 101 -9.44 -14.83 -12.51
CA GLU A 101 -10.64 -14.14 -12.96
C GLU A 101 -10.39 -12.62 -12.88
N PRO A 102 -10.84 -11.84 -13.88
CA PRO A 102 -10.69 -10.41 -13.85
C PRO A 102 -11.45 -9.80 -12.67
N PHE A 103 -10.76 -8.96 -11.91
CA PHE A 103 -11.34 -8.26 -10.77
C PHE A 103 -12.14 -7.07 -11.28
N THR A 104 -13.44 -7.29 -11.50
CA THR A 104 -14.36 -6.27 -12.01
C THR A 104 -15.51 -6.06 -11.06
N MET A 105 -16.08 -4.87 -11.06
CA MET A 105 -17.23 -4.55 -10.22
C MET A 105 -18.09 -3.47 -10.86
N THR A 106 -19.34 -3.36 -10.40
CA THR A 106 -20.26 -2.31 -10.81
C THR A 106 -19.77 -0.95 -10.33
N LYS A 107 -20.33 0.15 -10.89
CA LYS A 107 -19.98 1.51 -10.48
C LYS A 107 -20.18 1.74 -8.98
N LYS A 108 -21.30 1.24 -8.39
CA LYS A 108 -21.54 1.36 -6.95
C LYS A 108 -20.52 0.64 -6.12
N ALA A 109 -20.18 -0.60 -6.51
CA ALA A 109 -19.19 -1.40 -5.82
C ALA A 109 -17.78 -0.78 -5.95
N PHE A 110 -17.45 -0.20 -7.12
CA PHE A 110 -16.20 0.50 -7.33
C PHE A 110 -16.05 1.73 -6.42
N ILE A 111 -17.10 2.54 -6.30
CA ILE A 111 -17.12 3.68 -5.38
C ILE A 111 -16.95 3.20 -3.93
N GLY A 112 -17.67 2.15 -3.54
CA GLY A 112 -17.54 1.54 -2.21
C GLY A 112 -16.11 1.04 -1.94
N PHE A 113 -15.48 0.44 -2.94
CA PHE A 113 -14.08 -0.01 -2.84
C PHE A 113 -13.13 1.17 -2.61
N LEU A 114 -13.27 2.27 -3.37
CA LEU A 114 -12.45 3.46 -3.20
C LEU A 114 -12.65 4.09 -1.82
N VAL A 115 -13.90 4.18 -1.35
CA VAL A 115 -14.20 4.69 0.00
C VAL A 115 -13.57 3.81 1.07
N THR A 116 -13.62 2.50 0.92
CA THR A 116 -13.01 1.55 1.85
C THR A 116 -11.49 1.74 1.90
N ILE A 117 -10.83 1.88 0.75
CA ILE A 117 -9.39 2.14 0.69
C ILE A 117 -9.05 3.45 1.42
N LEU A 118 -9.82 4.51 1.21
CA LEU A 118 -9.60 5.77 1.91
C LEU A 118 -9.70 5.60 3.42
N ILE A 119 -10.76 4.93 3.90
CA ILE A 119 -10.96 4.71 5.33
C ILE A 119 -9.82 3.87 5.92
N VAL A 120 -9.41 2.81 5.24
CA VAL A 120 -8.33 1.93 5.71
C VAL A 120 -6.99 2.65 5.72
N SER A 121 -6.77 3.61 4.80
CA SER A 121 -5.51 4.36 4.74
C SER A 121 -5.42 5.52 5.73
N LEU A 122 -6.53 5.94 6.33
CA LEU A 122 -6.54 7.07 7.27
C LEU A 122 -5.56 6.91 8.44
N PRO A 123 -5.47 5.76 9.13
CA PRO A 123 -4.50 5.60 10.22
C PRO A 123 -3.05 5.81 9.76
N PHE A 124 -2.72 5.29 8.59
CA PHE A 124 -1.38 5.47 8.01
C PHE A 124 -1.10 6.94 7.68
N LEU A 125 -2.04 7.61 7.02
CA LEU A 125 -1.92 9.03 6.68
C LEU A 125 -1.81 9.88 7.92
N TYR A 126 -2.57 9.56 8.97
CA TYR A 126 -2.48 10.25 10.26
C TYR A 126 -1.06 10.13 10.84
N VAL A 127 -0.52 8.92 10.91
CA VAL A 127 0.82 8.68 11.45
C VAL A 127 1.88 9.42 10.64
N VAL A 128 1.83 9.33 9.31
CA VAL A 128 2.79 10.01 8.43
C VAL A 128 2.72 11.53 8.60
N THR A 129 1.51 12.08 8.64
CA THR A 129 1.30 13.53 8.82
C THR A 129 1.86 14.01 10.15
N GLN A 130 1.56 13.30 11.24
CA GLN A 130 2.06 13.65 12.57
C GLN A 130 3.58 13.49 12.64
N LEU A 131 4.13 12.48 12.03
CA LEU A 131 5.57 12.29 11.94
C LEU A 131 6.25 13.44 11.20
N MET A 132 5.69 13.87 10.08
CA MET A 132 6.21 15.03 9.32
C MET A 132 6.12 16.32 10.13
N ILE A 133 5.00 16.55 10.80
CA ILE A 133 4.83 17.74 11.67
C ILE A 133 5.86 17.75 12.80
N SER A 134 6.27 16.60 13.31
CA SER A 134 7.25 16.51 14.39
C SER A 134 8.63 17.04 14.00
N TYR A 135 8.91 17.24 12.71
CA TYR A 135 10.15 17.85 12.23
C TYR A 135 10.07 19.37 12.10
N LEU A 136 8.88 19.95 12.23
CA LEU A 136 8.71 21.39 12.23
C LEU A 136 8.97 21.96 13.64
#